data_948adac7f570acdfc94af13b22fa9a79
#
_entry.id   948adac7f570acdfc94af13b22fa9a79
#
_cell.length_a   1.000
_cell.length_b   1.000
_cell.length_c   1.000
_cell.angle_alpha   90.00
_cell.angle_beta   90.00
_cell.angle_gamma   90.00
#
_symmetry.space_group_name_H-M   'P 1'
#
loop_
_entity.id
_entity.type
_entity.pdbx_description
1 polymer ?
#
loop_
_entity_poly.entity_id
_entity_poly.type
_entity_poly.pdbx_seq_one_letter_code
_entity_poly.pdbx_strand_id
1 'polypeptide(L)'
;GNCLVDTDCAGTCGGDAVVDECGECGGDDLCLNSSITLGVFDSEGTLEVLYDFGSPVAGFQFNVSGLAITGTSGGDAADAGFTVSSGGSGTLLGFSFTGATIPAGSGLLTVIEFSSVISSTTELTLGIGAITGPGGVEYVASLSGFIDHGEPDCSGAYYGDAVVDECGVCDGSGIADGACDCDGTLPED
;
A
#
# COMPACT_ATOMS: atom_id res chain seq x y z
N GLY A 1 41.62 31.71 -0.34
CA GLY A 1 41.51 32.90 -1.16
C GLY A 1 40.06 33.34 -1.21
N ASN A 2 39.78 34.68 -1.14
CA ASN A 2 38.41 35.16 -1.33
C ASN A 2 38.03 35.02 -2.80
N CYS A 3 36.89 34.43 -3.04
CA CYS A 3 36.29 34.37 -4.36
C CYS A 3 35.89 35.79 -4.79
N LEU A 4 36.35 36.22 -5.95
CA LEU A 4 36.03 37.57 -6.51
C LEU A 4 34.78 37.54 -7.39
N VAL A 5 34.19 36.38 -7.56
CA VAL A 5 32.94 36.08 -8.28
C VAL A 5 32.06 35.20 -7.38
N ASP A 6 30.79 35.09 -7.69
CA ASP A 6 29.90 34.21 -6.94
C ASP A 6 30.38 32.78 -6.97
N THR A 7 30.18 32.04 -5.88
CA THR A 7 30.39 30.59 -5.80
C THR A 7 29.13 29.89 -6.27
N ASP A 8 29.30 28.87 -7.09
CA ASP A 8 28.20 27.99 -7.49
C ASP A 8 27.72 27.13 -6.31
N CYS A 9 26.66 26.35 -6.50
CA CYS A 9 26.12 25.49 -5.45
C CYS A 9 27.09 24.37 -5.00
N ALA A 10 28.10 24.03 -5.80
CA ALA A 10 29.15 23.08 -5.45
C ALA A 10 30.33 23.75 -4.70
N GLY A 11 30.24 25.07 -4.44
CA GLY A 11 31.28 25.83 -3.76
C GLY A 11 32.45 26.24 -4.66
N THR A 12 32.34 26.10 -5.98
CA THR A 12 33.37 26.46 -6.95
C THR A 12 33.26 27.93 -7.33
N CYS A 13 34.38 28.68 -7.21
CA CYS A 13 34.45 30.09 -7.61
C CYS A 13 34.23 30.26 -9.12
N GLY A 14 33.18 30.96 -9.54
CA GLY A 14 32.87 31.17 -10.95
C GLY A 14 32.47 29.88 -11.69
N GLY A 15 32.04 28.86 -10.96
CA GLY A 15 31.49 27.63 -11.52
C GLY A 15 30.05 27.84 -12.03
N ASP A 16 29.59 26.90 -12.84
CA ASP A 16 28.30 26.93 -13.53
C ASP A 16 27.27 25.96 -12.92
N ALA A 17 27.64 25.24 -11.82
CA ALA A 17 26.74 24.29 -11.20
C ALA A 17 25.54 25.02 -10.58
N VAL A 18 24.35 24.66 -11.00
CA VAL A 18 23.07 25.15 -10.47
C VAL A 18 22.38 24.06 -9.65
N VAL A 19 21.56 24.46 -8.72
CA VAL A 19 20.68 23.52 -8.03
C VAL A 19 19.57 23.14 -9.01
N ASP A 20 19.38 21.83 -9.23
CA ASP A 20 18.33 21.31 -10.08
C ASP A 20 16.93 21.42 -9.43
N GLU A 21 15.86 21.02 -10.14
CA GLU A 21 14.48 21.04 -9.62
C GLU A 21 14.28 20.12 -8.41
N CYS A 22 15.17 19.14 -8.21
CA CYS A 22 15.16 18.21 -7.09
C CYS A 22 15.94 18.71 -5.88
N GLY A 23 16.60 19.86 -5.99
CA GLY A 23 17.44 20.45 -4.93
C GLY A 23 18.87 19.94 -4.91
N GLU A 24 19.31 19.18 -5.92
CA GLU A 24 20.69 18.68 -6.04
C GLU A 24 21.57 19.65 -6.84
N CYS A 25 22.80 19.88 -6.33
CA CYS A 25 23.73 20.76 -7.00
C CYS A 25 24.41 20.06 -8.17
N GLY A 26 24.19 20.58 -9.40
CA GLY A 26 24.72 20.00 -10.63
C GLY A 26 24.05 18.67 -11.01
N GLY A 27 22.86 18.44 -10.49
CA GLY A 27 22.02 17.29 -10.84
C GLY A 27 21.52 17.38 -12.29
N ASP A 28 20.85 16.33 -12.70
CA ASP A 28 20.33 16.13 -14.06
C ASP A 28 18.80 16.32 -14.16
N ASP A 29 18.18 17.00 -13.18
CA ASP A 29 16.73 17.19 -13.02
C ASP A 29 15.94 15.86 -12.87
N LEU A 30 16.63 14.75 -12.59
CA LEU A 30 16.02 13.48 -12.29
C LEU A 30 15.69 13.38 -10.80
N CYS A 31 14.46 13.72 -10.43
CA CYS A 31 13.95 13.55 -9.08
C CYS A 31 13.70 12.06 -8.80
N LEU A 32 14.77 11.34 -8.42
CA LEU A 32 14.72 9.90 -8.19
C LEU A 32 13.93 9.51 -6.93
N ASN A 33 13.36 10.50 -6.23
CA ASN A 33 12.51 10.25 -5.08
C ASN A 33 11.13 9.78 -5.53
N SER A 34 10.68 8.69 -4.96
CA SER A 34 9.37 8.12 -5.21
C SER A 34 8.71 7.75 -3.89
N SER A 35 7.43 8.03 -3.76
CA SER A 35 6.68 7.56 -2.60
C SER A 35 5.45 6.78 -3.02
N ILE A 36 5.11 5.78 -2.21
CA ILE A 36 3.85 5.04 -2.29
C ILE A 36 3.23 5.03 -0.90
N THR A 37 1.92 5.29 -0.85
CA THR A 37 1.16 5.33 0.40
C THR A 37 -0.16 4.58 0.25
N LEU A 38 -0.71 4.10 1.37
CA LEU A 38 -2.08 3.58 1.37
C LEU A 38 -3.07 4.74 1.35
N GLY A 39 -4.10 4.60 0.53
CA GLY A 39 -5.22 5.52 0.40
C GLY A 39 -6.45 5.03 1.17
N VAL A 40 -7.62 5.17 0.56
CA VAL A 40 -8.89 4.77 1.16
C VAL A 40 -8.97 3.24 1.27
N PHE A 41 -9.27 2.78 2.46
CA PHE A 41 -9.59 1.39 2.76
C PHE A 41 -11.12 1.22 2.88
N ASP A 42 -11.64 0.24 2.17
CA ASP A 42 -13.04 -0.20 2.28
C ASP A 42 -13.05 -1.66 2.71
N SER A 43 -13.66 -1.93 3.87
CA SER A 43 -13.79 -3.30 4.42
C SER A 43 -14.57 -4.26 3.53
N GLU A 44 -15.33 -3.74 2.56
CA GLU A 44 -16.04 -4.52 1.54
C GLU A 44 -15.12 -5.14 0.49
N GLY A 45 -13.82 -4.83 0.50
CA GLY A 45 -12.82 -5.54 -0.29
C GLY A 45 -11.92 -4.71 -1.18
N THR A 46 -11.75 -3.41 -0.93
CA THR A 46 -10.86 -2.57 -1.73
C THR A 46 -9.93 -1.71 -0.88
N LEU A 47 -8.71 -1.51 -1.38
CA LEU A 47 -7.70 -0.63 -0.81
C LEU A 47 -7.01 0.16 -1.92
N GLU A 48 -7.08 1.48 -1.85
CA GLU A 48 -6.34 2.36 -2.76
C GLU A 48 -4.86 2.38 -2.41
N VAL A 49 -4.03 2.39 -3.45
CA VAL A 49 -2.59 2.65 -3.36
C VAL A 49 -2.30 3.94 -4.11
N LEU A 50 -1.81 4.93 -3.39
CA LEU A 50 -1.47 6.24 -3.93
C LEU A 50 0.03 6.33 -4.19
N TYR A 51 0.42 7.21 -5.11
CA TYR A 51 1.82 7.45 -5.44
C TYR A 51 2.14 8.94 -5.56
N ASP A 52 3.43 9.25 -5.41
CA ASP A 52 4.05 10.52 -5.81
C ASP A 52 5.44 10.19 -6.38
N PHE A 53 5.57 10.33 -7.70
CA PHE A 53 6.79 10.01 -8.43
C PHE A 53 7.43 11.27 -8.97
N GLY A 54 8.66 11.54 -8.57
CA GLY A 54 9.44 12.66 -9.06
C GLY A 54 9.91 12.51 -10.52
N SER A 55 9.89 11.27 -11.04
CA SER A 55 10.31 10.94 -12.41
C SER A 55 9.46 9.81 -12.97
N PRO A 56 9.42 9.60 -14.31
CA PRO A 56 8.62 8.54 -14.93
C PRO A 56 9.03 7.14 -14.42
N VAL A 57 8.05 6.32 -14.03
CA VAL A 57 8.27 4.97 -13.51
C VAL A 57 7.98 3.94 -14.59
N ALA A 58 8.93 3.00 -14.82
CA ALA A 58 8.83 1.89 -15.77
C ALA A 58 8.45 0.56 -15.11
N GLY A 59 8.61 0.46 -13.78
CA GLY A 59 8.22 -0.72 -13.01
C GLY A 59 8.26 -0.47 -11.53
N PHE A 60 7.45 -1.21 -10.79
CA PHE A 60 7.42 -1.17 -9.33
C PHE A 60 7.15 -2.55 -8.73
N GLN A 61 7.72 -2.80 -7.58
CA GLN A 61 7.40 -3.94 -6.73
C GLN A 61 7.42 -3.53 -5.27
N PHE A 62 6.39 -3.90 -4.53
CA PHE A 62 6.24 -3.66 -3.10
C PHE A 62 5.35 -4.72 -2.45
N ASN A 63 5.25 -4.71 -1.13
CA ASN A 63 4.44 -5.64 -0.37
C ASN A 63 3.34 -4.93 0.40
N VAL A 64 2.14 -5.53 0.41
CA VAL A 64 1.02 -5.18 1.29
C VAL A 64 0.64 -6.43 2.07
N SER A 65 0.78 -6.37 3.39
CA SER A 65 0.43 -7.47 4.30
C SER A 65 -1.00 -7.35 4.83
N GLY A 66 -1.48 -8.36 5.50
CA GLY A 66 -2.74 -8.32 6.26
C GLY A 66 -4.02 -8.53 5.46
N LEU A 67 -3.93 -8.68 4.14
CA LEU A 67 -5.08 -8.84 3.25
C LEU A 67 -4.97 -10.14 2.43
N ALA A 68 -6.09 -10.82 2.23
CA ALA A 68 -6.22 -11.92 1.27
C ALA A 68 -6.48 -11.32 -0.13
N ILE A 69 -5.41 -10.85 -0.78
CA ILE A 69 -5.48 -10.14 -2.06
C ILE A 69 -5.97 -11.09 -3.15
N THR A 70 -6.96 -10.67 -3.92
CA THR A 70 -7.55 -11.40 -5.03
C THR A 70 -7.20 -10.82 -6.40
N GLY A 71 -6.87 -9.52 -6.44
CA GLY A 71 -6.55 -8.84 -7.68
C GLY A 71 -6.13 -7.39 -7.48
N THR A 72 -5.93 -6.73 -8.60
CA THR A 72 -5.70 -5.28 -8.69
C THR A 72 -6.41 -4.71 -9.90
N SER A 73 -6.87 -3.47 -9.81
CA SER A 73 -7.56 -2.79 -10.90
C SER A 73 -7.33 -1.27 -10.89
N GLY A 74 -7.58 -0.64 -12.01
CA GLY A 74 -7.64 0.81 -12.14
C GLY A 74 -6.34 1.57 -11.84
N GLY A 75 -6.49 2.88 -11.67
CA GLY A 75 -5.41 3.82 -11.42
C GLY A 75 -4.50 4.10 -12.61
N ASP A 76 -3.53 4.99 -12.40
CA ASP A 76 -2.61 5.44 -13.44
C ASP A 76 -1.73 4.30 -13.99
N ALA A 77 -1.53 3.22 -13.20
CA ALA A 77 -0.86 2.02 -13.69
C ALA A 77 -1.65 1.36 -14.83
N ALA A 78 -2.97 1.18 -14.65
CA ALA A 78 -3.82 0.61 -15.69
C ALA A 78 -3.93 1.56 -16.90
N ASP A 79 -4.08 2.86 -16.67
CA ASP A 79 -4.18 3.87 -17.72
C ASP A 79 -2.89 3.97 -18.56
N ALA A 80 -1.73 3.75 -17.93
CA ALA A 80 -0.44 3.65 -18.62
C ALA A 80 -0.22 2.29 -19.31
N GLY A 81 -1.15 1.35 -19.21
CA GLY A 81 -1.04 0.02 -19.81
C GLY A 81 -0.10 -0.92 -19.07
N PHE A 82 0.06 -0.74 -17.76
CA PHE A 82 0.77 -1.67 -16.90
C PHE A 82 -0.08 -2.90 -16.62
N THR A 83 0.60 -4.03 -16.49
CA THR A 83 0.06 -5.22 -15.83
C THR A 83 0.50 -5.16 -14.37
N VAL A 84 -0.47 -5.12 -13.45
CA VAL A 84 -0.20 -5.23 -12.02
C VAL A 84 -0.63 -6.61 -11.56
N SER A 85 0.32 -7.39 -11.06
CA SER A 85 0.10 -8.74 -10.56
C SER A 85 0.29 -8.81 -9.06
N SER A 86 -0.58 -9.55 -8.38
CA SER A 86 -0.44 -9.86 -6.96
C SER A 86 0.07 -11.27 -6.76
N GLY A 87 1.10 -11.44 -5.92
CA GLY A 87 1.58 -12.74 -5.46
C GLY A 87 0.89 -13.16 -4.15
N GLY A 88 0.84 -14.47 -3.88
CA GLY A 88 0.18 -15.03 -2.69
C GLY A 88 0.76 -14.60 -1.34
N SER A 89 1.88 -13.87 -1.32
CA SER A 89 2.52 -13.29 -0.13
C SER A 89 2.23 -11.80 0.05
N GLY A 90 1.29 -11.22 -0.72
CA GLY A 90 1.00 -9.79 -0.70
C GLY A 90 1.96 -8.94 -1.54
N THR A 91 2.84 -9.54 -2.32
CA THR A 91 3.73 -8.83 -3.25
C THR A 91 2.92 -8.34 -4.45
N LEU A 92 3.02 -7.04 -4.74
CA LEU A 92 2.50 -6.43 -5.96
C LEU A 92 3.67 -6.12 -6.89
N LEU A 93 3.54 -6.51 -8.14
CA LEU A 93 4.49 -6.25 -9.21
C LEU A 93 3.78 -5.58 -10.37
N GLY A 94 4.18 -4.35 -10.70
CA GLY A 94 3.68 -3.59 -11.83
C GLY A 94 4.74 -3.38 -12.90
N PHE A 95 4.41 -3.69 -14.16
CA PHE A 95 5.29 -3.50 -15.31
C PHE A 95 4.50 -3.39 -16.61
N SER A 96 5.15 -2.84 -17.64
CA SER A 96 4.57 -2.75 -18.98
C SER A 96 5.33 -3.62 -19.99
N PHE A 97 4.62 -4.45 -20.74
CA PHE A 97 5.21 -5.24 -21.84
C PHE A 97 5.59 -4.38 -23.08
N THR A 98 5.01 -3.18 -23.18
CA THR A 98 5.25 -2.26 -24.29
C THR A 98 6.33 -1.23 -23.99
N GLY A 99 6.88 -1.23 -22.77
CA GLY A 99 7.84 -0.23 -22.32
C GLY A 99 7.21 1.12 -21.99
N ALA A 100 5.90 1.16 -21.76
CA ALA A 100 5.22 2.36 -21.29
C ALA A 100 5.66 2.71 -19.87
N THR A 101 5.51 3.97 -19.48
CA THR A 101 5.85 4.48 -18.16
C THR A 101 4.66 5.18 -17.54
N ILE A 102 4.58 5.17 -16.21
CA ILE A 102 3.71 6.06 -15.45
C ILE A 102 4.44 7.41 -15.38
N PRO A 103 3.84 8.52 -15.82
CA PRO A 103 4.49 9.83 -15.77
C PRO A 103 4.85 10.27 -14.36
N ALA A 104 5.80 11.20 -14.23
CA ALA A 104 6.00 11.92 -12.98
C ALA A 104 4.71 12.65 -12.55
N GLY A 105 4.46 12.70 -11.26
CA GLY A 105 3.24 13.26 -10.68
C GLY A 105 2.73 12.42 -9.52
N SER A 106 1.52 12.71 -9.07
CA SER A 106 0.90 12.02 -7.96
C SER A 106 -0.55 11.67 -8.26
N GLY A 107 -1.03 10.57 -7.72
CA GLY A 107 -2.39 10.12 -7.94
C GLY A 107 -2.67 8.73 -7.38
N LEU A 108 -3.71 8.10 -7.93
CA LEU A 108 -4.05 6.72 -7.63
C LEU A 108 -3.20 5.79 -8.51
N LEU A 109 -2.30 5.02 -7.87
CA LEU A 109 -1.47 4.06 -8.60
C LEU A 109 -2.29 2.86 -9.09
N THR A 110 -2.99 2.22 -8.17
CA THR A 110 -3.87 1.07 -8.42
C THR A 110 -4.80 0.85 -7.23
N VAL A 111 -5.85 0.06 -7.43
CA VAL A 111 -6.73 -0.42 -6.36
C VAL A 111 -6.42 -1.90 -6.13
N ILE A 112 -6.16 -2.27 -4.89
CA ILE A 112 -6.06 -3.67 -4.46
C ILE A 112 -7.45 -4.19 -4.17
N GLU A 113 -7.78 -5.36 -4.69
CA GLU A 113 -8.98 -6.11 -4.39
C GLU A 113 -8.63 -7.26 -3.45
N PHE A 114 -9.41 -7.46 -2.40
CA PHE A 114 -9.19 -8.52 -1.42
C PHE A 114 -10.51 -9.16 -0.98
N SER A 115 -10.45 -10.42 -0.54
CA SER A 115 -11.64 -11.16 -0.10
C SER A 115 -11.84 -11.11 1.42
N SER A 116 -10.80 -10.83 2.18
CA SER A 116 -10.86 -10.73 3.64
C SER A 116 -9.62 -10.04 4.20
N VAL A 117 -9.78 -9.46 5.37
CA VAL A 117 -8.68 -9.06 6.24
C VAL A 117 -8.23 -10.30 7.03
N ILE A 118 -6.92 -10.57 7.06
CA ILE A 118 -6.34 -11.79 7.65
C ILE A 118 -5.37 -11.50 8.80
N SER A 119 -5.20 -10.24 9.15
CA SER A 119 -4.35 -9.78 10.26
C SER A 119 -4.96 -8.55 10.92
N SER A 120 -4.61 -8.29 12.18
CA SER A 120 -5.01 -7.05 12.88
C SER A 120 -4.48 -5.77 12.23
N THR A 121 -3.48 -5.90 11.35
CA THR A 121 -2.88 -4.76 10.67
C THR A 121 -2.66 -5.03 9.18
N THR A 122 -2.82 -3.98 8.37
CA THR A 122 -2.31 -3.92 7.00
C THR A 122 -1.14 -2.95 6.95
N GLU A 123 -0.02 -3.40 6.40
CA GLU A 123 1.19 -2.60 6.26
C GLU A 123 1.69 -2.60 4.82
N LEU A 124 2.14 -1.43 4.38
CA LEU A 124 2.82 -1.23 3.11
C LEU A 124 4.33 -1.16 3.34
N THR A 125 5.08 -2.03 2.70
CA THR A 125 6.54 -2.09 2.80
C THR A 125 7.19 -2.30 1.44
N LEU A 126 8.41 -1.79 1.26
CA LEU A 126 9.18 -2.08 0.05
C LEU A 126 9.63 -3.55 0.01
N GLY A 127 10.02 -4.10 1.16
CA GLY A 127 10.55 -5.46 1.25
C GLY A 127 11.82 -5.61 0.41
N ILE A 128 11.80 -6.58 -0.51
CA ILE A 128 12.83 -6.78 -1.54
C ILE A 128 12.44 -6.13 -2.87
N GLY A 129 11.44 -5.24 -2.85
CA GLY A 129 10.93 -4.56 -4.03
C GLY A 129 11.80 -3.37 -4.43
N ALA A 130 11.43 -2.78 -5.56
CA ALA A 130 12.05 -1.58 -6.11
C ALA A 130 11.04 -0.75 -6.88
N ILE A 131 11.31 0.53 -7.04
CA ILE A 131 10.66 1.41 -8.01
C ILE A 131 11.73 1.78 -9.02
N THR A 132 11.45 1.54 -10.29
CA THR A 132 12.45 1.71 -11.35
C THR A 132 11.94 2.60 -12.47
N GLY A 133 12.82 3.47 -12.95
CA GLY A 133 12.61 4.28 -14.13
C GLY A 133 13.01 3.60 -15.44
N PRO A 134 12.88 4.32 -16.56
CA PRO A 134 13.35 3.86 -17.85
C PRO A 134 14.83 3.46 -17.82
N GLY A 135 15.15 2.37 -18.51
CA GLY A 135 16.51 1.84 -18.52
C GLY A 135 16.93 1.08 -17.26
N GLY A 136 16.00 0.87 -16.30
CA GLY A 136 16.28 0.10 -15.08
C GLY A 136 16.97 0.91 -13.97
N VAL A 137 16.90 2.23 -14.03
CA VAL A 137 17.39 3.11 -12.96
C VAL A 137 16.52 2.91 -11.74
N GLU A 138 17.10 2.51 -10.61
CA GLU A 138 16.37 2.35 -9.35
C GLU A 138 16.20 3.71 -8.65
N TYR A 139 14.99 3.98 -8.18
CA TYR A 139 14.65 5.22 -7.49
C TYR A 139 14.73 5.04 -5.96
N VAL A 140 15.00 6.14 -5.27
CA VAL A 140 14.89 6.18 -3.80
C VAL A 140 13.43 6.11 -3.43
N ALA A 141 13.00 4.97 -2.89
CA ALA A 141 11.61 4.71 -2.56
C ALA A 141 11.31 4.94 -1.08
N SER A 142 10.26 5.70 -0.80
CA SER A 142 9.68 5.88 0.52
C SER A 142 8.28 5.30 0.53
N LEU A 143 8.08 4.23 1.28
CA LEU A 143 6.77 3.60 1.42
C LEU A 143 6.24 3.79 2.83
N SER A 144 4.99 4.19 2.93
CA SER A 144 4.31 4.38 4.20
C SER A 144 2.84 4.01 4.09
N GLY A 145 2.35 3.30 5.07
CA GLY A 145 0.94 2.95 5.18
C GLY A 145 0.74 1.89 6.24
N PHE A 146 -0.16 2.18 7.14
CA PHE A 146 -0.54 1.31 8.23
C PHE A 146 -2.03 1.48 8.47
N ILE A 147 -2.74 0.36 8.54
CA ILE A 147 -4.16 0.33 8.89
C ILE A 147 -4.32 -0.64 10.04
N ASP A 148 -4.90 -0.18 11.14
CA ASP A 148 -5.27 -1.01 12.27
C ASP A 148 -6.74 -1.46 12.08
N HIS A 149 -6.95 -2.77 12.03
CA HIS A 149 -8.26 -3.38 11.84
C HIS A 149 -8.92 -3.74 13.18
N GLY A 150 -8.21 -3.51 14.30
CA GLY A 150 -8.69 -3.88 15.62
C GLY A 150 -8.70 -5.39 15.86
N GLU A 151 -9.62 -5.83 16.72
CA GLU A 151 -9.79 -7.24 17.05
C GLU A 151 -10.85 -7.89 16.14
N PRO A 152 -10.66 -9.16 15.77
CA PRO A 152 -11.67 -9.91 15.04
C PRO A 152 -12.87 -10.22 15.94
N ASP A 153 -14.00 -10.53 15.35
CA ASP A 153 -15.16 -11.05 16.05
C ASP A 153 -14.90 -12.45 16.64
N CYS A 154 -15.87 -13.01 17.34
CA CYS A 154 -15.71 -14.33 17.97
C CYS A 154 -15.52 -15.48 16.96
N SER A 155 -15.84 -15.29 15.69
CA SER A 155 -15.58 -16.26 14.61
C SER A 155 -14.18 -16.12 14.02
N GLY A 156 -13.45 -15.06 14.39
CA GLY A 156 -12.13 -14.72 13.86
C GLY A 156 -12.18 -13.84 12.62
N ALA A 157 -13.34 -13.29 12.25
CA ALA A 157 -13.48 -12.40 11.12
C ALA A 157 -13.27 -10.94 11.54
N TYR A 158 -12.41 -10.22 10.81
CA TYR A 158 -12.31 -8.77 10.94
C TYR A 158 -13.52 -8.13 10.27
N TYR A 159 -14.06 -7.08 10.90
CA TYR A 159 -15.29 -6.38 10.47
C TYR A 159 -16.53 -7.28 10.43
N GLY A 160 -16.46 -8.46 11.03
CA GLY A 160 -17.61 -9.33 11.24
C GLY A 160 -18.48 -8.84 12.39
N ASP A 161 -19.68 -9.42 12.50
CA ASP A 161 -20.68 -9.07 13.50
C ASP A 161 -21.05 -10.24 14.42
N ALA A 162 -20.32 -11.36 14.33
CA ALA A 162 -20.53 -12.51 15.17
C ALA A 162 -20.28 -12.21 16.64
N VAL A 163 -21.25 -12.51 17.49
CA VAL A 163 -21.16 -12.27 18.94
C VAL A 163 -21.26 -13.56 19.73
N VAL A 164 -20.63 -13.58 20.89
CA VAL A 164 -20.76 -14.70 21.81
C VAL A 164 -22.12 -14.60 22.51
N ASP A 165 -22.92 -15.66 22.44
CA ASP A 165 -24.20 -15.73 23.15
C ASP A 165 -24.02 -15.93 24.67
N GLU A 166 -25.09 -15.95 25.43
CA GLU A 166 -25.08 -16.16 26.87
C GLU A 166 -24.58 -17.54 27.28
N CYS A 167 -24.51 -18.48 26.35
CA CYS A 167 -23.93 -19.82 26.56
C CYS A 167 -22.45 -19.91 26.22
N GLY A 168 -21.81 -18.79 25.80
CA GLY A 168 -20.42 -18.75 25.41
C GLY A 168 -20.14 -19.30 24.02
N VAL A 169 -21.17 -19.48 23.19
CA VAL A 169 -21.07 -19.98 21.80
C VAL A 169 -21.03 -18.79 20.85
N CYS A 170 -20.02 -18.77 19.98
CA CYS A 170 -19.95 -17.73 18.95
C CYS A 170 -21.07 -17.92 17.92
N ASP A 171 -21.81 -16.84 17.65
CA ASP A 171 -22.97 -16.81 16.77
C ASP A 171 -24.03 -17.87 17.15
N GLY A 172 -24.09 -18.19 18.44
CA GLY A 172 -25.05 -19.14 18.98
C GLY A 172 -26.46 -18.55 19.11
N SER A 173 -27.42 -19.42 19.31
CA SER A 173 -28.83 -19.04 19.49
C SER A 173 -29.23 -18.80 20.94
N GLY A 174 -28.27 -18.89 21.86
CA GLY A 174 -28.51 -18.75 23.29
C GLY A 174 -29.23 -19.95 23.92
N ILE A 175 -29.86 -19.70 25.07
CA ILE A 175 -30.63 -20.70 25.78
C ILE A 175 -31.86 -21.07 24.94
N ALA A 176 -32.06 -22.37 24.68
CA ALA A 176 -33.19 -22.85 23.89
C ALA A 176 -34.54 -22.48 24.55
N ASP A 177 -35.54 -22.22 23.72
CA ASP A 177 -36.89 -21.88 24.19
C ASP A 177 -37.42 -22.94 25.18
N GLY A 178 -37.77 -22.49 26.39
CA GLY A 178 -38.30 -23.33 27.44
C GLY A 178 -37.26 -24.01 28.32
N ALA A 179 -35.96 -23.85 28.03
CA ALA A 179 -34.87 -24.27 28.91
C ALA A 179 -34.52 -23.18 29.95
N CYS A 180 -33.91 -23.57 31.06
CA CYS A 180 -33.45 -22.69 32.10
C CYS A 180 -31.94 -22.37 32.01
N ASP A 181 -31.19 -23.13 31.24
CA ASP A 181 -29.75 -23.04 31.09
C ASP A 181 -29.28 -23.51 29.70
N CYS A 182 -27.97 -23.36 29.48
CA CYS A 182 -27.31 -23.72 28.23
C CYS A 182 -27.21 -25.25 27.99
N ASP A 183 -27.44 -26.05 29.03
CA ASP A 183 -27.46 -27.52 28.94
C ASP A 183 -28.84 -28.04 28.51
N GLY A 184 -29.82 -27.15 28.36
CA GLY A 184 -31.17 -27.50 27.96
C GLY A 184 -32.03 -28.05 29.10
N THR A 185 -31.68 -27.77 30.35
CA THR A 185 -32.45 -28.16 31.54
C THR A 185 -33.81 -27.51 31.49
N LEU A 186 -34.88 -28.29 31.55
CA LEU A 186 -36.25 -27.80 31.62
C LEU A 186 -36.61 -27.32 33.04
N PRO A 187 -37.52 -26.35 33.20
CA PRO A 187 -38.06 -25.99 34.53
C PRO A 187 -38.63 -27.22 35.22
N GLU A 188 -38.33 -27.39 36.52
CA GLU A 188 -38.99 -28.39 37.34
C GLU A 188 -40.44 -27.93 37.63
N ASP A 189 -41.45 -28.82 37.47
CA ASP A 189 -42.84 -28.60 37.76
C ASP A 189 -43.10 -28.45 39.28
#